data_73a8b91e542e1b485a9290ebbe7ee407
#
_entry.id   73a8b91e542e1b485a9290ebbe7ee407
#
_cell.length_a   1.000
_cell.length_b   1.000
_cell.length_c   1.000
_cell.angle_alpha   90.00
_cell.angle_beta   90.00
_cell.angle_gamma   90.00
#
_symmetry.space_group_name_H-M   'P 1'
#
loop_
_entity.id
_entity.type
_entity.pdbx_description
1 polymer ?
#
loop_
_entity_poly.entity_id
_entity_poly.type
_entity_poly.pdbx_seq_one_letter_code
_entity_poly.pdbx_strand_id
1 'polypeptide(L)'
;LDVFATEPCTDSPLFALDQVVATPHLGASTDEAQERAGIAVAISVRKALSGELVPDAVNVKGGEIHEEIRPSLPLVEKMAQIATAFEGELPVTLEITVRGEVSAYDCSILGTSALKGALLATGMEDVTYVNSPNLAQEKGMTSSVATEAECEDYRSMIALRAAFSNGSRVEVDATLMGIRKVEKIVRINKFDIELPPADHLLFLIYEDKPGVVGSVGNVLGASKINL
;
A
#
# COMPACT_ATOMS: atom_id res chain seq x y z
N LEU A 1 -10.33 -33.24 -19.00
CA LEU A 1 -9.24 -32.26 -19.17
C LEU A 1 -9.75 -31.14 -20.07
N ASP A 2 -9.60 -29.89 -19.62
CA ASP A 2 -10.07 -28.71 -20.36
C ASP A 2 -8.95 -27.70 -20.65
N VAL A 3 -7.88 -27.74 -19.85
CA VAL A 3 -6.74 -26.80 -19.92
C VAL A 3 -5.44 -27.58 -20.12
N PHE A 4 -4.58 -27.10 -21.01
CA PHE A 4 -3.32 -27.72 -21.39
C PHE A 4 -2.17 -26.71 -21.30
N ALA A 5 -0.96 -27.24 -21.08
CA ALA A 5 0.24 -26.41 -20.99
C ALA A 5 0.53 -25.61 -22.28
N THR A 6 0.11 -26.14 -23.42
CA THR A 6 0.17 -25.46 -24.74
C THR A 6 -1.19 -25.63 -25.42
N GLU A 7 -1.80 -24.54 -25.81
CA GLU A 7 -3.11 -24.52 -26.46
C GLU A 7 -3.03 -23.81 -27.82
N PRO A 8 -3.74 -24.30 -28.86
CA PRO A 8 -4.58 -25.50 -28.87
C PRO A 8 -3.75 -26.80 -28.77
N CYS A 9 -4.18 -27.72 -27.89
CA CYS A 9 -3.53 -29.05 -27.78
C CYS A 9 -4.22 -30.05 -28.72
N THR A 10 -3.57 -30.40 -29.80
CA THR A 10 -4.09 -31.34 -30.82
C THR A 10 -3.46 -32.73 -30.72
N ASP A 11 -2.38 -32.88 -29.98
CA ASP A 11 -1.64 -34.12 -29.80
C ASP A 11 -1.22 -34.31 -28.36
N SER A 12 -1.85 -35.24 -27.66
CA SER A 12 -1.50 -35.63 -26.31
C SER A 12 -1.69 -37.16 -26.14
N PRO A 13 -0.75 -37.85 -25.51
CA PRO A 13 -0.90 -39.27 -25.21
C PRO A 13 -2.11 -39.57 -24.29
N LEU A 14 -2.63 -38.59 -23.57
CA LEU A 14 -3.82 -38.72 -22.75
C LEU A 14 -5.10 -38.86 -23.55
N PHE A 15 -5.14 -38.44 -24.82
CA PHE A 15 -6.33 -38.58 -25.68
C PHE A 15 -6.59 -40.02 -26.12
N ALA A 16 -5.59 -40.90 -25.99
CA ALA A 16 -5.73 -42.33 -26.29
C ALA A 16 -6.32 -43.14 -25.12
N LEU A 17 -6.60 -42.53 -23.98
CA LEU A 17 -7.13 -43.19 -22.79
C LEU A 17 -8.66 -43.07 -22.74
N ASP A 18 -9.37 -44.23 -22.74
CA ASP A 18 -10.84 -44.30 -22.75
C ASP A 18 -11.52 -43.54 -21.60
N GLN A 19 -10.84 -43.38 -20.46
CA GLN A 19 -11.33 -42.68 -19.29
C GLN A 19 -11.11 -41.17 -19.32
N VAL A 20 -10.44 -40.66 -20.38
CA VAL A 20 -10.15 -39.23 -20.51
C VAL A 20 -11.15 -38.57 -21.46
N VAL A 21 -11.87 -37.60 -20.99
CA VAL A 21 -12.65 -36.66 -21.78
C VAL A 21 -11.88 -35.36 -21.89
N ALA A 22 -11.60 -34.90 -23.08
CA ALA A 22 -10.89 -33.66 -23.35
C ALA A 22 -11.84 -32.66 -24.04
N THR A 23 -11.75 -31.40 -23.62
CA THR A 23 -12.46 -30.27 -24.20
C THR A 23 -11.49 -29.14 -24.53
N PRO A 24 -11.76 -28.30 -25.53
CA PRO A 24 -10.83 -27.25 -25.97
C PRO A 24 -11.01 -25.98 -25.16
N HIS A 25 -10.75 -26.02 -23.83
CA HIS A 25 -10.81 -24.90 -22.90
C HIS A 25 -12.21 -24.25 -22.89
N LEU A 26 -13.24 -25.05 -22.62
CA LEU A 26 -14.65 -24.60 -22.61
C LEU A 26 -15.18 -24.30 -21.21
N GLY A 27 -14.40 -24.43 -20.15
CA GLY A 27 -14.86 -24.26 -18.75
C GLY A 27 -15.50 -22.92 -18.46
N ALA A 28 -15.06 -21.85 -19.14
CA ALA A 28 -15.65 -20.51 -19.02
C ALA A 28 -16.80 -20.23 -20.02
N SER A 29 -17.17 -21.20 -20.87
CA SER A 29 -18.11 -21.01 -21.97
C SER A 29 -19.54 -21.50 -21.64
N THR A 30 -19.80 -21.85 -20.36
CA THR A 30 -21.16 -22.16 -19.90
C THR A 30 -21.87 -20.89 -19.46
N ASP A 31 -23.21 -20.86 -19.56
CA ASP A 31 -24.04 -19.72 -19.16
C ASP A 31 -23.78 -19.34 -17.69
N GLU A 32 -23.66 -20.33 -16.81
CA GLU A 32 -23.38 -20.11 -15.39
C GLU A 32 -21.99 -19.54 -15.11
N ALA A 33 -20.98 -19.97 -15.91
CA ALA A 33 -19.62 -19.45 -15.77
C ALA A 33 -19.53 -17.99 -16.25
N GLN A 34 -20.20 -17.67 -17.35
CA GLN A 34 -20.27 -16.31 -17.89
C GLN A 34 -21.04 -15.37 -16.96
N GLU A 35 -22.18 -15.79 -16.41
CA GLU A 35 -22.91 -15.00 -15.43
C GLU A 35 -22.05 -14.71 -14.18
N ARG A 36 -21.40 -15.74 -13.64
CA ARG A 36 -20.52 -15.62 -12.48
C ARG A 36 -19.34 -14.69 -12.74
N ALA A 37 -18.70 -14.82 -13.88
CA ALA A 37 -17.61 -13.95 -14.30
C ALA A 37 -18.08 -12.50 -14.46
N GLY A 38 -19.24 -12.27 -15.09
CA GLY A 38 -19.83 -10.95 -15.24
C GLY A 38 -20.12 -10.26 -13.92
N ILE A 39 -20.71 -10.98 -12.97
CA ILE A 39 -20.97 -10.46 -11.62
C ILE A 39 -19.67 -10.15 -10.88
N ALA A 40 -18.68 -11.05 -10.92
CA ALA A 40 -17.39 -10.85 -10.26
C ALA A 40 -16.66 -9.62 -10.82
N VAL A 41 -16.61 -9.45 -12.16
CA VAL A 41 -16.02 -8.28 -12.78
C VAL A 41 -16.76 -7.00 -12.40
N ALA A 42 -18.09 -7.00 -12.40
CA ALA A 42 -18.88 -5.82 -12.02
C ALA A 42 -18.60 -5.39 -10.57
N ILE A 43 -18.47 -6.35 -9.65
CA ILE A 43 -18.10 -6.09 -8.25
C ILE A 43 -16.69 -5.51 -8.18
N SER A 44 -15.72 -6.09 -8.88
CA SER A 44 -14.32 -5.65 -8.89
C SER A 44 -14.18 -4.24 -9.49
N VAL A 45 -14.87 -3.94 -10.58
CA VAL A 45 -14.90 -2.59 -11.18
C VAL A 45 -15.49 -1.57 -10.21
N ARG A 46 -16.61 -1.88 -9.56
CA ARG A 46 -17.20 -0.99 -8.56
C ARG A 46 -16.23 -0.69 -7.43
N LYS A 47 -15.56 -1.71 -6.88
CA LYS A 47 -14.54 -1.54 -5.85
C LYS A 47 -13.38 -0.65 -6.32
N ALA A 48 -12.87 -0.89 -7.53
CA ALA A 48 -11.81 -0.08 -8.11
C ALA A 48 -12.20 1.41 -8.21
N LEU A 49 -13.41 1.69 -8.69
CA LEU A 49 -13.93 3.05 -8.84
C LEU A 49 -14.20 3.74 -7.48
N SER A 50 -14.52 2.98 -6.43
CA SER A 50 -14.65 3.52 -5.07
C SER A 50 -13.30 3.64 -4.33
N GLY A 51 -12.19 3.35 -4.99
CA GLY A 51 -10.84 3.41 -4.38
C GLY A 51 -10.53 2.27 -3.42
N GLU A 52 -11.42 1.27 -3.35
CA GLU A 52 -11.22 0.06 -2.57
C GLU A 52 -10.18 -0.86 -3.21
N LEU A 53 -9.63 -1.75 -2.39
CA LEU A 53 -8.70 -2.76 -2.86
C LEU A 53 -9.41 -3.82 -3.69
N VAL A 54 -8.83 -4.16 -4.85
CA VAL A 54 -9.31 -5.21 -5.76
C VAL A 54 -8.25 -6.30 -5.87
N PRO A 55 -8.35 -7.40 -5.10
CA PRO A 55 -7.35 -8.48 -5.13
C PRO A 55 -7.21 -9.16 -6.50
N ASP A 56 -8.28 -9.16 -7.28
CA ASP A 56 -8.33 -9.80 -8.61
C ASP A 56 -7.74 -8.93 -9.74
N ALA A 57 -7.29 -7.71 -9.43
CA ALA A 57 -6.70 -6.84 -10.44
C ALA A 57 -5.33 -7.36 -10.88
N VAL A 58 -5.15 -7.57 -12.19
CA VAL A 58 -3.93 -8.19 -12.76
C VAL A 58 -2.65 -7.39 -12.54
N ASN A 59 -2.77 -6.10 -12.27
CA ASN A 59 -1.66 -5.19 -12.02
C ASN A 59 -1.45 -4.87 -10.51
N VAL A 60 -2.25 -5.48 -9.62
CA VAL A 60 -2.07 -5.38 -8.17
C VAL A 60 -1.34 -6.63 -7.69
N LYS A 61 -0.12 -6.46 -7.17
CA LYS A 61 0.66 -7.57 -6.61
C LYS A 61 0.07 -7.99 -5.26
N GLY A 62 0.15 -9.31 -4.96
CA GLY A 62 -0.21 -9.84 -3.66
C GLY A 62 -1.48 -10.70 -3.61
N GLY A 63 -2.29 -10.75 -4.67
CA GLY A 63 -3.48 -11.61 -4.71
C GLY A 63 -4.42 -11.39 -3.52
N GLU A 64 -4.84 -12.48 -2.85
CA GLU A 64 -5.63 -12.39 -1.63
C GLU A 64 -4.77 -11.88 -0.46
N ILE A 65 -5.12 -10.69 0.06
CA ILE A 65 -4.35 -10.04 1.13
C ILE A 65 -4.74 -10.64 2.47
N HIS A 66 -3.74 -11.16 3.17
CA HIS A 66 -3.91 -11.70 4.50
C HIS A 66 -4.49 -10.65 5.46
N GLU A 67 -5.39 -11.07 6.35
CA GLU A 67 -6.08 -10.16 7.29
C GLU A 67 -5.12 -9.42 8.24
N GLU A 68 -3.96 -10.01 8.55
CA GLU A 68 -2.91 -9.38 9.35
C GLU A 68 -2.22 -8.21 8.64
N ILE A 69 -2.19 -8.19 7.29
CA ILE A 69 -1.60 -7.12 6.48
C ILE A 69 -2.56 -5.95 6.26
N ARG A 70 -3.87 -6.24 6.14
CA ARG A 70 -4.88 -5.22 5.82
C ARG A 70 -4.81 -3.94 6.67
N PRO A 71 -4.64 -4.01 8.00
CA PRO A 71 -4.52 -2.81 8.84
C PRO A 71 -3.26 -1.99 8.56
N SER A 72 -2.23 -2.58 7.95
CA SER A 72 -1.00 -1.87 7.60
C SER A 72 -1.13 -1.01 6.33
N LEU A 73 -2.14 -1.26 5.49
CA LEU A 73 -2.33 -0.51 4.24
C LEU A 73 -2.55 0.99 4.47
N PRO A 74 -3.56 1.43 5.26
CA PRO A 74 -3.77 2.85 5.50
C PRO A 74 -2.61 3.48 6.27
N LEU A 75 -1.95 2.72 7.15
CA LEU A 75 -0.78 3.20 7.87
C LEU A 75 0.38 3.53 6.92
N VAL A 76 0.74 2.62 6.00
CA VAL A 76 1.81 2.85 5.02
C VAL A 76 1.44 3.97 4.04
N GLU A 77 0.19 4.07 3.64
CA GLU A 77 -0.32 5.19 2.84
C GLU A 77 -0.06 6.53 3.55
N LYS A 78 -0.40 6.61 4.84
CA LYS A 78 -0.18 7.81 5.65
C LYS A 78 1.31 8.10 5.86
N MET A 79 2.15 7.07 6.07
CA MET A 79 3.61 7.23 6.17
C MET A 79 4.19 7.87 4.91
N ALA A 80 3.78 7.40 3.74
CA ALA A 80 4.23 7.95 2.46
C ALA A 80 3.72 9.37 2.23
N GLN A 81 2.47 9.69 2.65
CA GLN A 81 1.95 11.06 2.63
C GLN A 81 2.81 11.99 3.49
N ILE A 82 3.15 11.56 4.72
CA ILE A 82 4.02 12.33 5.62
C ILE A 82 5.39 12.55 4.98
N ALA A 83 6.04 11.50 4.49
CA ALA A 83 7.36 11.61 3.88
C ALA A 83 7.36 12.57 2.69
N THR A 84 6.36 12.49 1.82
CA THR A 84 6.20 13.37 0.66
C THR A 84 5.92 14.82 1.07
N ALA A 85 5.07 15.04 2.08
CA ALA A 85 4.76 16.38 2.58
C ALA A 85 5.96 17.07 3.24
N PHE A 86 6.88 16.33 3.86
CA PHE A 86 8.09 16.88 4.45
C PHE A 86 9.02 17.51 3.41
N GLU A 87 9.12 16.92 2.23
CA GLU A 87 9.99 17.41 1.17
C GLU A 87 9.27 18.31 0.17
N GLY A 88 7.95 18.14 0.03
CA GLY A 88 7.11 18.91 -0.89
C GLY A 88 7.22 18.49 -2.36
N GLU A 89 7.91 17.38 -2.65
CA GLU A 89 8.01 16.78 -3.98
C GLU A 89 7.79 15.26 -3.95
N LEU A 90 7.55 14.64 -5.10
CA LEU A 90 7.41 13.18 -5.20
C LEU A 90 8.74 12.48 -4.97
N PRO A 91 8.76 11.40 -4.17
CA PRO A 91 9.96 10.57 -4.02
C PRO A 91 10.27 9.80 -5.31
N VAL A 92 11.55 9.59 -5.58
CA VAL A 92 12.03 8.70 -6.66
C VAL A 92 11.94 7.25 -6.23
N THR A 93 12.27 6.97 -4.96
CA THR A 93 12.16 5.61 -4.41
C THR A 93 11.46 5.61 -3.05
N LEU A 94 10.67 4.57 -2.83
CA LEU A 94 10.04 4.24 -1.55
C LEU A 94 10.48 2.83 -1.15
N GLU A 95 11.28 2.72 -0.10
CA GLU A 95 11.72 1.44 0.45
C GLU A 95 10.94 1.16 1.73
N ILE A 96 10.24 0.05 1.77
CA ILE A 96 9.44 -0.39 2.91
C ILE A 96 10.11 -1.61 3.53
N THR A 97 10.42 -1.56 4.80
CA THR A 97 10.91 -2.71 5.58
C THR A 97 9.89 -3.09 6.64
N VAL A 98 9.38 -4.30 6.55
CA VAL A 98 8.42 -4.86 7.51
C VAL A 98 9.14 -5.77 8.47
N ARG A 99 9.04 -5.50 9.78
CA ARG A 99 9.75 -6.22 10.84
C ARG A 99 8.78 -6.91 11.79
N GLY A 100 9.23 -8.04 12.38
CA GLY A 100 8.51 -8.79 13.40
C GLY A 100 7.45 -9.72 12.82
N GLU A 101 6.39 -10.02 13.57
CA GLU A 101 5.42 -11.06 13.24
C GLU A 101 4.72 -10.87 11.89
N VAL A 102 4.41 -9.63 11.52
CA VAL A 102 3.74 -9.32 10.24
C VAL A 102 4.62 -9.62 9.04
N SER A 103 5.95 -9.68 9.22
CA SER A 103 6.90 -10.02 8.15
C SER A 103 6.77 -11.46 7.62
N ALA A 104 6.08 -12.33 8.34
CA ALA A 104 5.84 -13.71 7.93
C ALA A 104 4.82 -13.85 6.78
N TYR A 105 4.08 -12.79 6.47
CA TYR A 105 3.05 -12.76 5.43
C TYR A 105 3.55 -12.07 4.16
N ASP A 106 2.83 -12.21 3.05
CA ASP A 106 3.12 -11.45 1.84
C ASP A 106 2.80 -9.96 2.04
N CYS A 107 3.86 -9.17 2.17
CA CYS A 107 3.80 -7.73 2.38
C CYS A 107 3.90 -6.92 1.07
N SER A 108 3.97 -7.55 -0.10
CA SER A 108 4.23 -6.89 -1.39
C SER A 108 3.27 -5.75 -1.70
N ILE A 109 2.01 -5.86 -1.30
CA ILE A 109 0.96 -4.84 -1.48
C ILE A 109 1.28 -3.51 -0.77
N LEU A 110 2.11 -3.52 0.27
CA LEU A 110 2.49 -2.30 1.00
C LEU A 110 3.29 -1.34 0.10
N GLY A 111 4.01 -1.85 -0.90
CA GLY A 111 4.64 -1.02 -1.91
C GLY A 111 3.62 -0.20 -2.72
N THR A 112 2.52 -0.82 -3.12
CA THR A 112 1.41 -0.14 -3.81
C THR A 112 0.73 0.89 -2.91
N SER A 113 0.56 0.56 -1.61
CA SER A 113 0.01 1.47 -0.62
C SER A 113 0.89 2.72 -0.45
N ALA A 114 2.22 2.54 -0.40
CA ALA A 114 3.16 3.65 -0.31
C ALA A 114 3.13 4.54 -1.56
N LEU A 115 3.10 3.95 -2.76
CA LEU A 115 2.97 4.71 -4.02
C LEU A 115 1.69 5.54 -4.04
N LYS A 116 0.56 4.93 -3.67
CA LYS A 116 -0.74 5.61 -3.55
C LYS A 116 -0.64 6.80 -2.60
N GLY A 117 -0.10 6.59 -1.39
CA GLY A 117 0.04 7.64 -0.39
C GLY A 117 0.89 8.82 -0.88
N ALA A 118 2.03 8.57 -1.50
CA ALA A 118 2.89 9.60 -2.03
C ALA A 118 2.21 10.43 -3.14
N LEU A 119 1.48 9.78 -4.05
CA LEU A 119 0.72 10.46 -5.11
C LEU A 119 -0.41 11.33 -4.54
N LEU A 120 -1.19 10.81 -3.57
CA LEU A 120 -2.24 11.56 -2.90
C LEU A 120 -1.72 12.84 -2.20
N ALA A 121 -0.50 12.78 -1.64
CA ALA A 121 0.13 13.92 -0.97
C ALA A 121 0.37 15.13 -1.89
N THR A 122 0.41 14.92 -3.20
CA THR A 122 0.57 16.00 -4.20
C THR A 122 -0.75 16.60 -4.67
N GLY A 123 -1.88 16.22 -4.06
CA GLY A 123 -3.21 16.72 -4.42
C GLY A 123 -3.87 16.00 -5.60
N MET A 124 -3.35 14.84 -6.01
CA MET A 124 -4.02 13.99 -7.00
C MET A 124 -5.23 13.32 -6.34
N GLU A 125 -6.45 13.56 -6.83
CA GLU A 125 -7.69 13.08 -6.20
C GLU A 125 -8.07 11.65 -6.62
N ASP A 126 -7.79 11.24 -7.86
CA ASP A 126 -8.25 9.98 -8.45
C ASP A 126 -7.23 8.83 -8.34
N VAL A 127 -6.46 8.77 -7.24
CA VAL A 127 -5.46 7.73 -7.03
C VAL A 127 -6.05 6.55 -6.27
N THR A 128 -5.98 5.37 -6.87
CA THR A 128 -6.49 4.11 -6.31
C THR A 128 -5.37 3.07 -6.20
N TYR A 129 -5.61 1.95 -5.52
CA TYR A 129 -4.67 0.82 -5.52
C TYR A 129 -4.44 0.23 -6.92
N VAL A 130 -5.42 0.35 -7.82
CA VAL A 130 -5.33 -0.21 -9.17
C VAL A 130 -4.48 0.66 -10.08
N ASN A 131 -4.62 2.01 -10.02
CA ASN A 131 -3.92 2.90 -10.93
C ASN A 131 -2.60 3.46 -10.39
N SER A 132 -2.38 3.42 -9.06
CA SER A 132 -1.17 3.98 -8.45
C SER A 132 0.15 3.40 -8.97
N PRO A 133 0.28 2.08 -9.31
CA PRO A 133 1.52 1.58 -9.89
C PRO A 133 1.84 2.19 -11.26
N ASN A 134 0.84 2.35 -12.12
CA ASN A 134 1.01 2.94 -13.45
C ASN A 134 1.32 4.45 -13.35
N LEU A 135 0.57 5.18 -12.53
CA LEU A 135 0.82 6.60 -12.28
C LEU A 135 2.22 6.84 -11.70
N ALA A 136 2.65 6.00 -10.77
CA ALA A 136 3.99 6.06 -10.19
C ALA A 136 5.08 5.82 -11.26
N GLN A 137 4.90 4.83 -12.13
CA GLN A 137 5.81 4.56 -13.24
C GLN A 137 5.93 5.77 -14.18
N GLU A 138 4.82 6.39 -14.55
CA GLU A 138 4.80 7.61 -15.38
C GLU A 138 5.54 8.78 -14.72
N LYS A 139 5.53 8.85 -13.39
CA LYS A 139 6.25 9.86 -12.59
C LYS A 139 7.69 9.47 -12.27
N GLY A 140 8.17 8.30 -12.70
CA GLY A 140 9.52 7.82 -12.43
C GLY A 140 9.73 7.34 -10.99
N MET A 141 8.66 7.00 -10.28
CA MET A 141 8.71 6.48 -8.91
C MET A 141 8.82 4.97 -8.90
N THR A 142 9.51 4.44 -7.91
CA THR A 142 9.59 2.99 -7.65
C THR A 142 9.34 2.69 -6.18
N SER A 143 8.85 1.49 -5.89
CA SER A 143 8.75 0.98 -4.53
C SER A 143 9.35 -0.41 -4.40
N SER A 144 9.92 -0.70 -3.23
CA SER A 144 10.40 -2.02 -2.85
C SER A 144 9.94 -2.37 -1.44
N VAL A 145 9.72 -3.66 -1.20
CA VAL A 145 9.32 -4.17 0.11
C VAL A 145 10.31 -5.27 0.51
N ALA A 146 10.87 -5.14 1.70
CA ALA A 146 11.71 -6.12 2.35
C ALA A 146 11.06 -6.56 3.67
N THR A 147 11.39 -7.78 4.12
CA THR A 147 10.87 -8.34 5.37
C THR A 147 12.03 -8.80 6.26
N GLU A 148 11.94 -8.53 7.56
CA GLU A 148 12.88 -8.93 8.59
C GLU A 148 12.11 -9.59 9.74
N ALA A 149 12.48 -10.78 10.17
CA ALA A 149 11.77 -11.51 11.22
C ALA A 149 11.96 -10.89 12.61
N GLU A 150 13.07 -10.21 12.84
CA GLU A 150 13.40 -9.61 14.12
C GLU A 150 12.87 -8.18 14.23
N CYS A 151 12.36 -7.85 15.41
CA CYS A 151 11.94 -6.49 15.78
C CYS A 151 12.17 -6.34 17.28
N GLU A 152 13.08 -5.43 17.68
CA GLU A 152 13.51 -5.32 19.08
C GLU A 152 12.49 -4.57 19.95
N ASP A 153 11.91 -3.48 19.46
CA ASP A 153 11.10 -2.56 20.27
C ASP A 153 9.60 -2.84 20.20
N TYR A 154 9.14 -3.49 19.15
CA TYR A 154 7.72 -3.70 18.88
C TYR A 154 7.45 -5.14 18.43
N ARG A 155 6.22 -5.59 18.60
CA ARG A 155 5.77 -6.88 18.06
C ARG A 155 5.91 -6.93 16.52
N SER A 156 5.64 -5.80 15.89
CA SER A 156 5.89 -5.56 14.47
C SER A 156 6.08 -4.07 14.22
N MET A 157 6.93 -3.72 13.28
CA MET A 157 7.20 -2.34 12.88
C MET A 157 7.32 -2.26 11.36
N ILE A 158 6.90 -1.16 10.80
CA ILE A 158 7.08 -0.83 9.39
C ILE A 158 7.94 0.41 9.32
N ALA A 159 9.06 0.32 8.61
CA ALA A 159 9.94 1.43 8.30
C ALA A 159 9.76 1.80 6.83
N LEU A 160 9.52 3.07 6.53
CA LEU A 160 9.45 3.62 5.20
C LEU A 160 10.58 4.62 5.01
N ARG A 161 11.36 4.46 3.95
CA ARG A 161 12.40 5.38 3.52
C ARG A 161 12.06 5.92 2.15
N ALA A 162 11.86 7.23 2.08
CA ALA A 162 11.64 7.96 0.84
C ALA A 162 12.94 8.67 0.43
N ALA A 163 13.38 8.47 -0.81
CA ALA A 163 14.51 9.20 -1.38
C ALA A 163 14.03 10.08 -2.54
N PHE A 164 14.56 11.30 -2.60
CA PHE A 164 14.10 12.34 -3.50
C PHE A 164 15.18 12.73 -4.53
N SER A 165 14.76 13.40 -5.59
CA SER A 165 15.62 13.76 -6.73
C SER A 165 16.76 14.70 -6.34
N ASN A 166 16.56 15.52 -5.31
CA ASN A 166 17.55 16.46 -4.75
C ASN A 166 18.59 15.79 -3.84
N GLY A 167 18.48 14.45 -3.63
CA GLY A 167 19.36 13.66 -2.77
C GLY A 167 18.93 13.63 -1.29
N SER A 168 17.84 14.31 -0.92
CA SER A 168 17.27 14.23 0.44
C SER A 168 16.63 12.88 0.70
N ARG A 169 16.46 12.56 1.98
CA ARG A 169 15.78 11.35 2.44
C ARG A 169 14.89 11.68 3.63
N VAL A 170 13.73 11.05 3.65
CA VAL A 170 12.80 11.10 4.79
C VAL A 170 12.50 9.68 5.24
N GLU A 171 12.65 9.44 6.53
CA GLU A 171 12.36 8.15 7.16
C GLU A 171 11.15 8.29 8.07
N VAL A 172 10.21 7.36 7.98
CA VAL A 172 9.02 7.28 8.84
C VAL A 172 8.87 5.86 9.31
N ASP A 173 8.87 5.66 10.64
CA ASP A 173 8.61 4.36 11.24
C ASP A 173 7.25 4.37 11.94
N ALA A 174 6.53 3.26 11.82
CA ALA A 174 5.20 3.12 12.37
C ALA A 174 4.93 1.68 12.85
N THR A 175 3.97 1.55 13.74
CA THR A 175 3.53 0.25 14.29
C THR A 175 2.03 0.20 14.48
N LEU A 176 1.50 -1.00 14.59
CA LEU A 176 0.12 -1.31 14.97
C LEU A 176 0.12 -1.84 16.41
N MET A 177 -0.40 -1.06 17.36
CA MET A 177 -0.34 -1.38 18.78
C MET A 177 -1.56 -2.12 19.29
N GLY A 178 -1.30 -3.15 20.10
CA GLY A 178 -2.30 -3.90 20.84
C GLY A 178 -3.25 -4.72 19.96
N ILE A 179 -4.23 -5.37 20.59
CA ILE A 179 -5.23 -6.23 19.93
C ILE A 179 -6.10 -5.43 18.93
N ARG A 180 -6.31 -4.16 19.20
CA ARG A 180 -7.11 -3.27 18.35
C ARG A 180 -6.34 -2.75 17.14
N LYS A 181 -5.05 -3.09 17.01
CA LYS A 181 -4.17 -2.63 15.92
C LYS A 181 -4.22 -1.11 15.73
N VAL A 182 -4.08 -0.38 16.86
CA VAL A 182 -4.07 1.09 16.84
C VAL A 182 -2.82 1.57 16.13
N GLU A 183 -3.01 2.36 15.07
CA GLU A 183 -1.95 2.95 14.28
C GLU A 183 -1.15 3.97 15.08
N LYS A 184 0.18 3.90 15.02
CA LYS A 184 1.09 4.89 15.60
C LYS A 184 2.30 5.11 14.71
N ILE A 185 2.60 6.37 14.43
CA ILE A 185 3.89 6.82 13.94
C ILE A 185 4.81 6.90 15.15
N VAL A 186 5.96 6.23 15.11
CA VAL A 186 6.87 6.11 16.24
C VAL A 186 8.20 6.82 16.00
N ARG A 187 8.53 7.13 14.75
CA ARG A 187 9.73 7.90 14.39
C ARG A 187 9.51 8.67 13.09
N ILE A 188 10.05 9.87 13.03
CA ILE A 188 10.22 10.61 11.77
C ILE A 188 11.68 11.12 11.76
N ASN A 189 12.47 10.67 10.77
CA ASN A 189 13.90 10.91 10.69
C ASN A 189 14.60 10.50 12.00
N LYS A 190 15.26 11.44 12.66
CA LYS A 190 15.97 11.23 13.94
C LYS A 190 15.10 11.46 15.19
N PHE A 191 13.83 11.80 15.02
CA PHE A 191 12.96 12.13 16.15
C PHE A 191 12.06 10.96 16.49
N ASP A 192 12.22 10.43 17.71
CA ASP A 192 11.29 9.47 18.27
C ASP A 192 10.04 10.21 18.73
N ILE A 193 8.89 9.72 18.32
CA ILE A 193 7.58 10.32 18.61
C ILE A 193 6.57 9.21 18.88
N GLU A 194 5.43 9.55 19.48
CA GLU A 194 4.27 8.68 19.54
C GLU A 194 3.04 9.45 19.08
N LEU A 195 2.71 9.31 17.79
CA LEU A 195 1.66 10.07 17.16
C LEU A 195 0.65 9.16 16.48
N PRO A 196 -0.63 9.17 16.84
CA PRO A 196 -1.66 8.53 16.01
C PRO A 196 -1.80 9.30 14.70
N PRO A 197 -1.88 8.62 13.54
CA PRO A 197 -2.21 9.28 12.28
C PRO A 197 -3.54 10.02 12.39
N ALA A 198 -3.59 11.22 11.82
CA ALA A 198 -4.77 12.06 11.76
C ALA A 198 -4.93 12.62 10.35
N ASP A 199 -6.12 13.16 10.05
CA ASP A 199 -6.41 13.76 8.74
C ASP A 199 -5.58 15.02 8.50
N HIS A 200 -5.29 15.75 9.57
CA HIS A 200 -4.47 16.95 9.53
C HIS A 200 -3.36 16.86 10.57
N LEU A 201 -2.12 16.98 10.13
CA LEU A 201 -0.93 16.97 10.98
C LEU A 201 -0.08 18.19 10.66
N LEU A 202 0.37 18.87 11.70
CA LEU A 202 1.32 19.97 11.58
C LEU A 202 2.64 19.56 12.23
N PHE A 203 3.71 19.49 11.45
CA PHE A 203 5.06 19.23 11.93
C PHE A 203 5.85 20.53 11.94
N LEU A 204 6.44 20.85 13.08
CA LEU A 204 7.27 22.04 13.27
C LEU A 204 8.65 21.62 13.74
N ILE A 205 9.67 21.99 13.00
CA ILE A 205 11.06 21.83 13.40
C ILE A 205 11.62 23.21 13.74
N TYR A 206 11.94 23.43 15.00
CA TYR A 206 12.44 24.72 15.45
C TYR A 206 13.53 24.56 16.52
N GLU A 207 14.31 25.59 16.72
CA GLU A 207 15.27 25.68 17.81
C GLU A 207 14.49 25.91 19.13
N ASP A 208 14.73 25.05 20.13
CA ASP A 208 14.03 25.15 21.42
C ASP A 208 14.39 26.45 22.14
N LYS A 209 13.46 27.40 22.10
CA LYS A 209 13.58 28.72 22.73
C LYS A 209 12.28 29.05 23.46
N PRO A 210 12.39 29.76 24.61
CA PRO A 210 11.20 30.24 25.31
C PRO A 210 10.29 31.07 24.43
N GLY A 211 8.98 30.78 24.44
CA GLY A 211 7.95 31.52 23.73
C GLY A 211 7.55 30.97 22.37
N VAL A 212 8.28 30.01 21.78
CA VAL A 212 7.96 29.45 20.45
C VAL A 212 6.58 28.80 20.43
N VAL A 213 6.29 27.93 21.40
CA VAL A 213 4.97 27.26 21.52
C VAL A 213 3.85 28.30 21.65
N GLY A 214 4.05 29.35 22.45
CA GLY A 214 3.08 30.44 22.60
C GLY A 214 2.86 31.18 21.29
N SER A 215 3.92 31.44 20.51
CA SER A 215 3.80 32.10 19.18
C SER A 215 3.03 31.23 18.20
N VAL A 216 3.30 29.94 18.14
CA VAL A 216 2.56 28.98 17.28
C VAL A 216 1.09 28.95 17.70
N GLY A 217 0.78 28.82 18.98
CA GLY A 217 -0.59 28.80 19.50
C GLY A 217 -1.35 30.07 19.18
N ASN A 218 -0.71 31.25 19.28
CA ASN A 218 -1.32 32.54 18.92
C ASN A 218 -1.67 32.62 17.43
N VAL A 219 -0.77 32.18 16.53
CA VAL A 219 -1.00 32.16 15.08
C VAL A 219 -2.17 31.24 14.71
N LEU A 220 -2.18 30.03 15.26
CA LEU A 220 -3.26 29.07 15.01
C LEU A 220 -4.59 29.54 15.58
N GLY A 221 -4.59 30.10 16.81
CA GLY A 221 -5.78 30.64 17.43
C GLY A 221 -6.36 31.84 16.67
N ALA A 222 -5.51 32.76 16.19
CA ALA A 222 -5.94 33.86 15.34
C ALA A 222 -6.58 33.39 14.02
N SER A 223 -6.11 32.24 13.51
CA SER A 223 -6.68 31.56 12.33
C SER A 223 -7.86 30.65 12.66
N LYS A 224 -8.35 30.65 13.91
CA LYS A 224 -9.45 29.80 14.42
C LYS A 224 -9.17 28.29 14.25
N ILE A 225 -7.91 27.89 14.25
CA ILE A 225 -7.47 26.48 14.25
C ILE A 225 -7.30 26.06 15.72
N ASN A 226 -8.03 25.02 16.10
CA ASN A 226 -7.90 24.39 17.41
C ASN A 226 -6.87 23.26 17.34
N LEU A 227 -6.06 23.11 18.40
CA LEU A 227 -5.04 22.07 18.56
C LEU A 227 -5.56 20.97 19.50
#